data_d30e21633d2ca05d396dbc78cf5cf49f
#
_entry.id   d30e21633d2ca05d396dbc78cf5cf49f
#
_cell.length_a   1.000
_cell.length_b   1.000
_cell.length_c   1.000
_cell.angle_alpha   90.00
_cell.angle_beta   90.00
_cell.angle_gamma   90.00
#
_symmetry.space_group_name_H-M   'P 1'
#
loop_
_entity.id
_entity.type
_entity.pdbx_description
1 polymer ?
#
loop_
_entity_poly.entity_id
_entity_poly.type
_entity_poly.pdbx_seq_one_letter_code
_entity_poly.pdbx_strand_id
1 'polypeptide(L)'
;MSRGTIRAALADLADDEYIATRGGIGSVVTFDGATLDPRGGWARSIAASGTEVTTRILRLVRLDDPRLQTEVDAAEATFVAVDRLRTVVGGRPVSLERSVLPHVGRLAAATTDGLVDDSLTATIAEAGLVPAEAEQWVDVVPLDVDDAALLDRPAGTPFLRSRRVSRTADGAFVERVDSLLDPDRFRLHMRFGTAR
;
A
#
# COMPACT_ATOMS: atom_id res chain seq x y z
N MET A 1 38.65 -6.94 -13.85
CA MET A 1 37.57 -7.82 -13.38
C MET A 1 37.22 -8.83 -14.49
N SER A 2 37.15 -10.14 -14.17
CA SER A 2 36.82 -11.13 -15.18
C SER A 2 35.29 -11.25 -15.38
N ARG A 3 34.86 -11.68 -16.57
CA ARG A 3 33.43 -11.95 -16.83
C ARG A 3 32.86 -13.01 -15.86
N GLY A 4 33.70 -13.92 -15.39
CA GLY A 4 33.32 -14.92 -14.40
C GLY A 4 33.02 -14.31 -13.03
N THR A 5 33.83 -13.36 -12.58
CA THR A 5 33.62 -12.66 -11.29
C THR A 5 32.32 -11.87 -11.28
N ILE A 6 32.00 -11.19 -12.41
CA ILE A 6 30.73 -10.43 -12.53
C ILE A 6 29.55 -11.38 -12.53
N ARG A 7 29.65 -12.54 -13.22
CA ARG A 7 28.56 -13.51 -13.26
C ARG A 7 28.32 -14.19 -11.91
N ALA A 8 29.39 -14.47 -11.16
CA ALA A 8 29.29 -15.00 -9.79
C ALA A 8 28.62 -13.97 -8.85
N ALA A 9 29.07 -12.70 -8.88
CA ALA A 9 28.45 -11.65 -8.07
C ALA A 9 26.96 -11.41 -8.43
N LEU A 10 26.59 -11.52 -9.70
CA LEU A 10 25.19 -11.44 -10.12
C LEU A 10 24.38 -12.68 -9.70
N ALA A 11 24.99 -13.86 -9.62
CA ALA A 11 24.34 -15.05 -9.09
C ALA A 11 24.11 -14.91 -7.58
N ASP A 12 25.11 -14.48 -6.82
CA ASP A 12 24.98 -14.22 -5.38
C ASP A 12 23.88 -13.20 -5.09
N LEU A 13 23.83 -12.10 -5.87
CA LEU A 13 22.77 -11.10 -5.75
C LEU A 13 21.39 -11.62 -6.15
N ALA A 14 21.30 -12.60 -7.03
CA ALA A 14 20.04 -13.25 -7.42
C ALA A 14 19.59 -14.26 -6.35
N ASP A 15 20.52 -15.00 -5.76
CA ASP A 15 20.25 -15.93 -4.65
C ASP A 15 19.82 -15.17 -3.38
N ASP A 16 20.37 -13.98 -3.17
CA ASP A 16 19.97 -13.04 -2.11
C ASP A 16 18.72 -12.21 -2.48
N GLU A 17 18.06 -12.50 -3.61
CA GLU A 17 16.85 -11.83 -4.11
C GLU A 17 17.00 -10.32 -4.42
N TYR A 18 18.24 -9.80 -4.46
CA TYR A 18 18.48 -8.39 -4.87
C TYR A 18 18.29 -8.14 -6.36
N ILE A 19 18.38 -9.18 -7.19
CA ILE A 19 18.15 -9.08 -8.63
C ILE A 19 17.37 -10.29 -9.17
N ALA A 20 16.53 -10.08 -10.20
CA ALA A 20 15.93 -11.14 -11.00
C ALA A 20 16.51 -11.14 -12.41
N THR A 21 16.96 -12.30 -12.89
CA THR A 21 17.43 -12.45 -14.27
C THR A 21 16.29 -12.88 -15.17
N ARG A 22 15.98 -12.06 -16.19
CA ARG A 22 14.98 -12.38 -17.22
C ARG A 22 15.65 -12.59 -18.55
N GLY A 23 15.38 -13.75 -19.19
CA GLY A 23 15.93 -14.08 -20.52
C GLY A 23 15.62 -13.00 -21.56
N GLY A 24 16.65 -12.50 -22.24
CA GLY A 24 16.55 -11.46 -23.27
C GLY A 24 16.51 -10.01 -22.76
N ILE A 25 16.37 -9.77 -21.43
CA ILE A 25 16.29 -8.42 -20.85
C ILE A 25 17.51 -8.15 -19.94
N GLY A 26 18.15 -9.18 -19.40
CA GLY A 26 19.26 -9.04 -18.45
C GLY A 26 18.83 -9.18 -17.00
N SER A 27 19.74 -8.83 -16.08
CA SER A 27 19.45 -8.80 -14.64
C SER A 27 18.86 -7.45 -14.25
N VAL A 28 17.69 -7.47 -13.63
CA VAL A 28 16.97 -6.29 -13.13
C VAL A 28 17.05 -6.33 -11.62
N VAL A 29 17.41 -5.21 -10.98
CA VAL A 29 17.38 -5.10 -9.52
C VAL A 29 15.96 -5.33 -9.06
N THR A 30 15.74 -6.43 -8.35
CA THR A 30 14.49 -6.70 -7.63
C THR A 30 14.72 -6.23 -6.21
N PHE A 31 13.97 -5.27 -5.87
CA PHE A 31 13.75 -4.91 -4.50
C PHE A 31 12.73 -5.92 -3.98
N ASP A 32 12.92 -6.69 -2.98
CA ASP A 32 12.00 -7.69 -2.38
C ASP A 32 10.62 -7.87 -3.07
N GLY A 33 10.60 -7.69 -4.37
CA GLY A 33 9.52 -7.96 -5.29
C GLY A 33 8.31 -7.01 -5.29
N ALA A 34 8.17 -6.07 -4.39
CA ALA A 34 6.97 -5.24 -4.32
C ALA A 34 7.11 -3.95 -5.14
N THR A 35 6.64 -3.98 -6.38
CA THR A 35 6.43 -2.78 -7.20
C THR A 35 5.08 -2.16 -6.84
N LEU A 36 5.05 -0.87 -6.51
CA LEU A 36 3.80 -0.14 -6.33
C LEU A 36 3.06 -0.10 -7.68
N ASP A 37 2.01 -0.92 -7.82
CA ASP A 37 1.14 -0.89 -8.98
C ASP A 37 0.11 0.24 -8.81
N PRO A 38 0.09 1.24 -9.72
CA PRO A 38 -0.88 2.33 -9.66
C PRO A 38 -2.34 1.86 -9.73
N ARG A 39 -2.58 0.67 -10.30
CA ARG A 39 -3.93 0.12 -10.54
C ARG A 39 -4.42 -0.84 -9.44
N GLY A 40 -3.51 -1.51 -8.74
CA GLY A 40 -3.85 -2.61 -7.81
C GLY A 40 -3.58 -2.30 -6.34
N GLY A 41 -2.95 -1.18 -6.04
CA GLY A 41 -2.43 -0.87 -4.72
C GLY A 41 -1.24 -1.77 -4.33
N TRP A 42 -0.43 -1.31 -3.42
CA TRP A 42 0.82 -1.96 -3.01
C TRP A 42 0.63 -3.31 -2.28
N ALA A 43 -0.54 -3.57 -1.67
CA ALA A 43 -0.84 -4.84 -1.03
C ALA A 43 -0.82 -6.03 -2.01
N ARG A 44 -1.31 -5.81 -3.24
CA ARG A 44 -1.24 -6.81 -4.32
C ARG A 44 0.19 -7.00 -4.80
N SER A 45 0.99 -5.95 -4.75
CA SER A 45 2.39 -6.00 -5.17
C SER A 45 3.26 -6.84 -4.22
N ILE A 46 3.05 -6.75 -2.89
CA ILE A 46 3.73 -7.63 -1.93
C ILE A 46 3.31 -9.09 -2.13
N ALA A 47 2.01 -9.37 -2.26
CA ALA A 47 1.54 -10.73 -2.51
C ALA A 47 2.14 -11.32 -3.79
N ALA A 48 2.34 -10.49 -4.83
CA ALA A 48 2.95 -10.90 -6.09
C ALA A 48 4.47 -11.17 -5.98
N SER A 49 5.15 -10.64 -4.95
CA SER A 49 6.58 -10.88 -4.70
C SER A 49 6.86 -12.22 -4.00
N GLY A 50 5.83 -12.93 -3.56
CA GLY A 50 5.98 -14.15 -2.77
C GLY A 50 6.32 -13.91 -1.30
N THR A 51 6.44 -12.66 -0.86
CA THR A 51 6.67 -12.34 0.55
C THR A 51 5.36 -12.53 1.34
N GLU A 52 5.37 -13.44 2.29
CA GLU A 52 4.23 -13.69 3.15
C GLU A 52 4.12 -12.59 4.20
N VAL A 53 2.96 -11.92 4.25
CA VAL A 53 2.67 -10.86 5.20
C VAL A 53 1.39 -11.14 5.96
N THR A 54 1.39 -10.80 7.24
CA THR A 54 0.19 -10.75 8.07
C THR A 54 -0.34 -9.33 8.13
N THR A 55 -1.66 -9.18 8.16
CA THR A 55 -2.33 -7.88 8.33
C THR A 55 -3.06 -7.86 9.67
N ARG A 56 -2.80 -6.85 10.47
CA ARG A 56 -3.52 -6.59 11.71
C ARG A 56 -4.32 -5.30 11.59
N ILE A 57 -5.62 -5.36 11.84
CA ILE A 57 -6.49 -4.19 11.94
C ILE A 57 -6.23 -3.56 13.31
N LEU A 58 -5.79 -2.31 13.31
CA LEU A 58 -5.57 -1.51 14.52
C LEU A 58 -6.80 -0.72 14.92
N ARG A 59 -7.58 -0.30 13.92
CA ARG A 59 -8.76 0.54 14.07
C ARG A 59 -9.76 0.21 12.96
N LEU A 60 -11.03 0.13 13.32
CA LEU A 60 -12.16 0.02 12.38
C LEU A 60 -13.36 0.66 13.06
N VAL A 61 -13.61 1.93 12.73
CA VAL A 61 -14.61 2.75 13.43
C VAL A 61 -15.33 3.69 12.48
N ARG A 62 -16.53 4.11 12.87
CA ARG A 62 -17.21 5.27 12.30
C ARG A 62 -16.47 6.55 12.70
N LEU A 63 -16.33 7.47 11.77
CA LEU A 63 -15.70 8.79 11.93
C LEU A 63 -16.60 9.87 11.33
N ASP A 64 -16.94 10.89 12.09
CA ASP A 64 -17.62 12.08 11.58
C ASP A 64 -16.60 13.24 11.46
N ASP A 65 -16.32 13.69 10.23
CA ASP A 65 -15.30 14.70 9.95
C ASP A 65 -15.71 15.62 8.77
N PRO A 66 -16.31 16.81 9.08
CA PRO A 66 -16.67 17.77 8.05
C PRO A 66 -15.48 18.40 7.31
N ARG A 67 -14.28 18.44 7.93
CA ARG A 67 -13.08 18.94 7.25
C ARG A 67 -12.61 17.97 6.19
N LEU A 68 -12.59 16.69 6.55
CA LEU A 68 -12.27 15.63 5.61
C LEU A 68 -13.29 15.58 4.46
N GLN A 69 -14.59 15.75 4.73
CA GLN A 69 -15.62 15.85 3.71
C GLN A 69 -15.25 16.89 2.64
N THR A 70 -14.85 18.10 3.09
CA THR A 70 -14.44 19.16 2.17
C THR A 70 -13.15 18.82 1.43
N GLU A 71 -12.15 18.23 2.13
CA GLU A 71 -10.85 17.89 1.56
C GLU A 71 -10.96 16.86 0.42
N VAL A 72 -11.81 15.84 0.59
CA VAL A 72 -11.98 14.77 -0.39
C VAL A 72 -13.19 14.95 -1.30
N ASP A 73 -13.93 16.06 -1.16
CA ASP A 73 -15.16 16.34 -1.89
C ASP A 73 -16.15 15.18 -1.82
N ALA A 74 -16.44 14.73 -0.59
CA ALA A 74 -17.38 13.65 -0.34
C ALA A 74 -18.81 14.19 -0.14
N ALA A 75 -19.81 13.39 -0.48
CA ALA A 75 -21.22 13.74 -0.32
C ALA A 75 -21.62 13.92 1.16
N GLU A 76 -21.04 13.09 2.05
CA GLU A 76 -21.36 13.05 3.47
C GLU A 76 -20.11 13.23 4.33
N ALA A 77 -20.30 13.78 5.54
CA ALA A 77 -19.21 13.97 6.51
C ALA A 77 -18.96 12.74 7.39
N THR A 78 -19.69 11.65 7.16
CA THR A 78 -19.56 10.40 7.90
C THR A 78 -18.76 9.38 7.10
N PHE A 79 -17.74 8.83 7.74
CA PHE A 79 -16.78 7.91 7.14
C PHE A 79 -16.62 6.64 7.97
N VAL A 80 -15.96 5.65 7.37
CA VAL A 80 -15.36 4.50 8.04
C VAL A 80 -13.85 4.71 8.03
N ALA A 81 -13.23 4.72 9.20
CA ALA A 81 -11.78 4.77 9.35
C ALA A 81 -11.23 3.37 9.61
N VAL A 82 -10.23 2.96 8.84
CA VAL A 82 -9.58 1.65 8.93
C VAL A 82 -8.08 1.84 8.98
N ASP A 83 -7.45 1.48 10.11
CA ASP A 83 -6.00 1.50 10.24
C ASP A 83 -5.47 0.05 10.25
N ARG A 84 -4.47 -0.23 9.42
CA ARG A 84 -3.91 -1.58 9.24
C ARG A 84 -2.39 -1.56 9.31
N LEU A 85 -1.85 -2.52 10.04
CA LEU A 85 -0.41 -2.77 10.13
C LEU A 85 -0.11 -4.07 9.40
N ARG A 86 0.89 -4.07 8.52
CA ARG A 86 1.37 -5.29 7.85
C ARG A 86 2.78 -5.62 8.29
N THR A 87 2.95 -6.89 8.62
CA THR A 87 4.20 -7.44 9.14
C THR A 87 4.63 -8.60 8.25
N VAL A 88 5.89 -8.63 7.83
CA VAL A 88 6.49 -9.80 7.16
C VAL A 88 6.53 -10.95 8.16
N VAL A 89 6.14 -12.15 7.73
CA VAL A 89 6.17 -13.33 8.60
C VAL A 89 7.60 -13.58 9.09
N GLY A 90 7.78 -13.64 10.41
CA GLY A 90 9.09 -13.75 11.05
C GLY A 90 9.94 -12.48 11.04
N GLY A 91 9.41 -11.37 10.53
CA GLY A 91 10.11 -10.09 10.42
C GLY A 91 9.44 -8.94 11.19
N ARG A 92 9.76 -7.72 10.77
CA ARG A 92 9.22 -6.48 11.35
C ARG A 92 8.02 -5.96 10.56
N PRO A 93 7.22 -5.04 11.14
CA PRO A 93 6.23 -4.29 10.39
C PRO A 93 6.87 -3.51 9.25
N VAL A 94 6.23 -3.58 8.06
CA VAL A 94 6.74 -2.96 6.84
C VAL A 94 5.83 -1.87 6.30
N SER A 95 4.56 -1.84 6.76
CA SER A 95 3.67 -0.74 6.40
C SER A 95 2.59 -0.48 7.46
N LEU A 96 2.25 0.79 7.59
CA LEU A 96 1.11 1.29 8.34
C LEU A 96 0.22 2.06 7.37
N GLU A 97 -1.05 1.65 7.29
CA GLU A 97 -2.02 2.18 6.34
C GLU A 97 -3.22 2.72 7.10
N ARG A 98 -3.63 3.95 6.78
CA ARG A 98 -4.81 4.61 7.32
C ARG A 98 -5.74 4.97 6.18
N SER A 99 -6.86 4.24 6.09
CA SER A 99 -7.88 4.45 5.09
C SER A 99 -9.09 5.13 5.68
N VAL A 100 -9.69 6.05 4.93
CA VAL A 100 -11.02 6.59 5.19
C VAL A 100 -11.88 6.37 3.95
N LEU A 101 -13.12 5.92 4.19
CA LEU A 101 -14.06 5.50 3.16
C LEU A 101 -15.44 6.07 3.49
N PRO A 102 -16.36 6.24 2.52
CA PRO A 102 -17.72 6.69 2.82
C PRO A 102 -18.44 5.68 3.70
N HIS A 103 -19.24 6.16 4.64
CA HIS A 103 -20.02 5.32 5.56
C HIS A 103 -21.33 4.86 4.88
N VAL A 104 -21.19 3.93 3.92
CA VAL A 104 -22.33 3.45 3.11
C VAL A 104 -22.36 1.92 3.05
N GLY A 105 -23.57 1.35 2.92
CA GLY A 105 -23.78 -0.07 2.64
C GLY A 105 -22.94 -1.01 3.52
N ARG A 106 -22.21 -1.93 2.90
CA ARG A 106 -21.36 -2.93 3.59
C ARG A 106 -20.20 -2.28 4.35
N LEU A 107 -19.70 -1.10 3.91
CA LEU A 107 -18.67 -0.37 4.66
C LEU A 107 -19.18 0.13 6.01
N ALA A 108 -20.40 0.67 6.05
CA ALA A 108 -21.00 1.09 7.31
C ALA A 108 -21.19 -0.09 8.28
N ALA A 109 -21.68 -1.22 7.77
CA ALA A 109 -21.85 -2.45 8.56
C ALA A 109 -20.50 -3.02 9.08
N ALA A 110 -19.40 -2.80 8.35
CA ALA A 110 -18.08 -3.31 8.72
C ALA A 110 -17.60 -2.82 10.10
N THR A 111 -18.06 -1.66 10.56
CA THR A 111 -17.70 -1.13 11.90
C THR A 111 -18.23 -2.01 13.05
N THR A 112 -19.23 -2.86 12.79
CA THR A 112 -19.82 -3.81 13.75
C THR A 112 -19.46 -5.25 13.39
N ASP A 113 -19.55 -5.60 12.11
CA ASP A 113 -19.49 -6.98 11.62
C ASP A 113 -18.08 -7.40 11.16
N GLY A 114 -17.12 -6.45 11.11
CA GLY A 114 -15.80 -6.67 10.51
C GLY A 114 -15.81 -6.56 8.99
N LEU A 115 -14.62 -6.65 8.40
CA LEU A 115 -14.44 -6.63 6.94
C LEU A 115 -14.86 -7.96 6.32
N VAL A 116 -15.28 -7.93 5.06
CA VAL A 116 -15.56 -9.14 4.26
C VAL A 116 -14.26 -9.90 4.04
N ASP A 117 -14.19 -11.15 4.48
CA ASP A 117 -13.00 -12.02 4.38
C ASP A 117 -11.69 -11.31 4.85
N ASP A 118 -11.76 -10.50 5.89
CA ASP A 118 -10.67 -9.64 6.37
C ASP A 118 -10.07 -8.71 5.28
N SER A 119 -10.80 -8.50 4.19
CA SER A 119 -10.38 -7.76 3.00
C SER A 119 -11.13 -6.43 2.86
N LEU A 120 -10.40 -5.31 2.97
CA LEU A 120 -10.98 -3.98 2.69
C LEU A 120 -11.42 -3.86 1.22
N THR A 121 -10.64 -4.43 0.29
CA THR A 121 -10.98 -4.41 -1.14
C THR A 121 -12.29 -5.16 -1.42
N ALA A 122 -12.49 -6.34 -0.80
CA ALA A 122 -13.74 -7.08 -0.93
C ALA A 122 -14.91 -6.30 -0.32
N THR A 123 -14.71 -5.65 0.83
CA THR A 123 -15.71 -4.82 1.51
C THR A 123 -16.11 -3.60 0.66
N ILE A 124 -15.15 -2.93 0.01
CA ILE A 124 -15.40 -1.82 -0.92
C ILE A 124 -16.25 -2.31 -2.12
N ALA A 125 -15.87 -3.44 -2.71
CA ALA A 125 -16.60 -4.02 -3.85
C ALA A 125 -18.03 -4.42 -3.48
N GLU A 126 -18.25 -5.03 -2.30
CA GLU A 126 -19.57 -5.41 -1.81
C GLU A 126 -20.43 -4.18 -1.44
N ALA A 127 -19.79 -3.06 -1.08
CA ALA A 127 -20.50 -1.78 -0.92
C ALA A 127 -20.93 -1.14 -2.27
N GLY A 128 -20.60 -1.77 -3.40
CA GLY A 128 -20.93 -1.29 -4.74
C GLY A 128 -20.00 -0.18 -5.24
N LEU A 129 -18.88 0.05 -4.57
CA LEU A 129 -17.91 1.08 -4.95
C LEU A 129 -16.83 0.47 -5.85
N VAL A 130 -16.71 1.00 -7.09
CA VAL A 130 -15.72 0.55 -8.07
C VAL A 130 -14.78 1.72 -8.36
N PRO A 131 -13.54 1.70 -7.83
CA PRO A 131 -12.55 2.74 -8.15
C PRO A 131 -12.26 2.74 -9.66
N ALA A 132 -12.38 3.90 -10.30
CA ALA A 132 -12.08 4.10 -11.72
C ALA A 132 -10.94 5.08 -11.94
N GLU A 133 -10.81 6.08 -11.06
CA GLU A 133 -9.80 7.11 -11.10
C GLU A 133 -9.09 7.23 -9.74
N ALA A 134 -7.81 7.61 -9.78
CA ALA A 134 -7.06 7.88 -8.56
C ALA A 134 -5.97 8.93 -8.80
N GLU A 135 -5.76 9.76 -7.78
CA GLU A 135 -4.58 10.61 -7.66
C GLU A 135 -3.69 10.06 -6.55
N GLN A 136 -2.39 10.10 -6.75
CA GLN A 136 -1.43 9.58 -5.78
C GLN A 136 -0.21 10.50 -5.66
N TRP A 137 0.14 10.81 -4.41
CA TRP A 137 1.35 11.54 -4.03
C TRP A 137 2.28 10.62 -3.26
N VAL A 138 3.59 10.76 -3.47
CA VAL A 138 4.60 9.99 -2.75
C VAL A 138 5.69 10.93 -2.27
N ASP A 139 5.91 10.95 -0.96
CA ASP A 139 6.92 11.74 -0.28
C ASP A 139 7.83 10.85 0.57
N VAL A 140 8.98 11.37 0.98
CA VAL A 140 9.79 10.79 2.06
C VAL A 140 9.55 11.62 3.31
N VAL A 141 9.15 10.96 4.40
CA VAL A 141 8.87 11.62 5.68
C VAL A 141 9.58 10.91 6.83
N PRO A 142 10.05 11.64 7.85
CA PRO A 142 10.51 11.02 9.09
C PRO A 142 9.31 10.47 9.86
N LEU A 143 9.45 9.28 10.45
CA LEU A 143 8.44 8.74 11.36
C LEU A 143 8.34 9.61 12.62
N ASP A 144 7.13 9.93 13.03
CA ASP A 144 6.89 10.45 14.38
C ASP A 144 7.03 9.34 15.43
N VAL A 145 6.88 9.70 16.71
CA VAL A 145 7.09 8.77 17.84
C VAL A 145 6.07 7.64 17.83
N ASP A 146 4.80 7.95 17.52
CA ASP A 146 3.70 6.98 17.57
C ASP A 146 3.79 6.00 16.40
N ASP A 147 4.02 6.49 15.20
CA ASP A 147 4.20 5.67 14.00
C ASP A 147 5.47 4.81 14.07
N ALA A 148 6.55 5.37 14.61
CA ALA A 148 7.79 4.65 14.85
C ALA A 148 7.61 3.47 15.80
N ALA A 149 6.84 3.67 16.89
CA ALA A 149 6.52 2.61 17.84
C ALA A 149 5.69 1.48 17.19
N LEU A 150 4.69 1.84 16.36
CA LEU A 150 3.87 0.84 15.63
C LEU A 150 4.70 0.06 14.61
N LEU A 151 5.65 0.72 13.94
CA LEU A 151 6.48 0.15 12.89
C LEU A 151 7.76 -0.53 13.40
N ASP A 152 7.99 -0.54 14.72
CA ASP A 152 9.21 -1.07 15.36
C ASP A 152 10.47 -0.45 14.75
N ARG A 153 10.50 0.90 14.72
CA ARG A 153 11.62 1.71 14.23
C ARG A 153 11.93 2.85 15.20
N PRO A 154 13.16 3.39 15.17
CA PRO A 154 13.45 4.65 15.85
C PRO A 154 12.63 5.81 15.27
N ALA A 155 12.19 6.75 16.12
CA ALA A 155 11.58 7.98 15.65
C ALA A 155 12.57 8.74 14.73
N GLY A 156 12.04 9.40 13.71
CA GLY A 156 12.85 10.08 12.70
C GLY A 156 13.36 9.18 11.57
N THR A 157 13.17 7.85 11.64
CA THR A 157 13.51 6.96 10.52
C THR A 157 12.73 7.39 9.27
N PRO A 158 13.41 7.57 8.10
CA PRO A 158 12.74 7.96 6.88
C PRO A 158 11.89 6.80 6.32
N PHE A 159 10.63 7.11 5.98
CA PHE A 159 9.69 6.20 5.32
C PHE A 159 9.11 6.85 4.08
N LEU A 160 8.66 6.04 3.11
CA LEU A 160 7.85 6.53 2.01
C LEU A 160 6.43 6.75 2.53
N ARG A 161 5.91 7.97 2.40
CA ARG A 161 4.50 8.26 2.59
C ARG A 161 3.82 8.28 1.24
N SER A 162 2.85 7.39 1.04
CA SER A 162 1.99 7.39 -0.14
C SER A 162 0.59 7.80 0.29
N ARG A 163 0.08 8.91 -0.25
CA ARG A 163 -1.33 9.31 -0.14
C ARG A 163 -2.01 9.04 -1.48
N ARG A 164 -3.15 8.37 -1.46
CA ARG A 164 -3.97 8.15 -2.64
C ARG A 164 -5.43 8.49 -2.35
N VAL A 165 -6.07 9.19 -3.29
CA VAL A 165 -7.51 9.45 -3.29
C VAL A 165 -8.10 8.79 -4.53
N SER A 166 -9.09 7.93 -4.32
CA SER A 166 -9.75 7.16 -5.39
C SER A 166 -11.21 7.59 -5.54
N ARG A 167 -11.69 7.58 -6.79
CA ARG A 167 -13.07 7.93 -7.15
C ARG A 167 -13.66 6.90 -8.10
N THR A 168 -14.98 6.82 -8.13
CA THR A 168 -15.74 6.09 -9.14
C THR A 168 -15.70 6.82 -10.48
N ALA A 169 -16.20 6.18 -11.56
CA ALA A 169 -16.25 6.79 -12.89
C ALA A 169 -17.17 8.03 -13.00
N ASP A 170 -18.12 8.17 -12.09
CA ASP A 170 -19.00 9.35 -11.95
C ASP A 170 -18.46 10.39 -10.95
N GLY A 171 -17.23 10.20 -10.46
CA GLY A 171 -16.51 11.14 -9.60
C GLY A 171 -16.80 11.00 -8.10
N ALA A 172 -17.64 10.06 -7.67
CA ALA A 172 -17.93 9.88 -6.25
C ALA A 172 -16.67 9.39 -5.48
N PHE A 173 -16.51 9.88 -4.25
CA PHE A 173 -15.41 9.48 -3.38
C PHE A 173 -15.49 8.00 -2.99
N VAL A 174 -14.39 7.27 -3.13
CA VAL A 174 -14.28 5.85 -2.74
C VAL A 174 -13.39 5.66 -1.54
N GLU A 175 -12.17 6.18 -1.57
CA GLU A 175 -11.19 5.98 -0.51
C GLU A 175 -10.13 7.08 -0.54
N ARG A 176 -9.74 7.57 0.62
CA ARG A 176 -8.41 8.18 0.83
C ARG A 176 -7.60 7.25 1.70
N VAL A 177 -6.42 6.89 1.25
CA VAL A 177 -5.47 6.08 2.00
C VAL A 177 -4.14 6.80 2.13
N ASP A 178 -3.68 6.92 3.37
CA ASP A 178 -2.34 7.36 3.74
C ASP A 178 -1.54 6.13 4.20
N SER A 179 -0.46 5.82 3.52
CA SER A 179 0.39 4.65 3.81
C SER A 179 1.81 5.11 4.14
N LEU A 180 2.36 4.59 5.24
CA LEU A 180 3.79 4.63 5.53
C LEU A 180 4.38 3.29 5.12
N LEU A 181 5.38 3.33 4.24
CA LEU A 181 5.96 2.17 3.58
C LEU A 181 7.46 2.13 3.84
N ASP A 182 7.98 1.01 4.31
CA ASP A 182 9.41 0.80 4.54
C ASP A 182 10.18 0.92 3.21
N PRO A 183 11.09 1.90 3.04
CA PRO A 183 11.82 2.09 1.79
C PRO A 183 12.74 0.92 1.44
N ASP A 184 13.08 0.07 2.41
CA ASP A 184 13.85 -1.15 2.18
C ASP A 184 12.98 -2.25 1.53
N ARG A 185 11.65 -2.12 1.60
CA ARG A 185 10.66 -3.09 1.08
C ARG A 185 9.78 -2.56 -0.04
N PHE A 186 9.71 -1.26 -0.23
CA PHE A 186 8.82 -0.63 -1.19
C PHE A 186 9.55 0.33 -2.12
N ARG A 187 9.14 0.31 -3.39
CA ARG A 187 9.65 1.17 -4.45
C ARG A 187 8.52 1.62 -5.35
N LEU A 188 8.49 2.90 -5.70
CA LEU A 188 7.64 3.39 -6.78
C LEU A 188 8.32 3.06 -8.12
N HIS A 189 7.62 2.30 -8.98
CA HIS A 189 8.04 2.02 -10.35
C HIS A 189 6.94 2.44 -11.31
N MET A 190 7.23 3.40 -12.17
CA MET A 190 6.31 3.87 -13.22
C MET A 190 6.92 3.61 -14.60
N ARG A 191 6.07 3.20 -15.54
CA ARG A 191 6.45 3.04 -16.95
C ARG A 191 5.69 4.08 -17.76
N PHE A 192 6.41 4.86 -18.55
CA PHE A 192 5.85 5.84 -19.46
C PHE A 192 6.02 5.34 -20.90
N GLY A 193 5.03 5.57 -21.76
CA GLY A 193 5.04 5.19 -23.18
C GLY A 193 3.76 4.48 -23.59
N THR A 194 3.49 4.45 -24.90
CA THR A 194 2.39 3.67 -25.47
C THR A 194 2.74 2.18 -25.39
N ALA A 195 1.85 1.38 -24.79
CA ALA A 195 1.94 -0.08 -24.92
C ALA A 195 1.92 -0.46 -26.39
N ARG A 196 2.97 -1.15 -26.86
CA ARG A 196 2.98 -1.80 -28.17
C ARG A 196 2.27 -3.12 -28.08
#